data_bf757b94e75a74e909ce599303cfb6a8
#
_entry.id   bf757b94e75a74e909ce599303cfb6a8
#
_cell.length_a   1.000
_cell.length_b   1.000
_cell.length_c   1.000
_cell.angle_alpha   90.00
_cell.angle_beta   90.00
_cell.angle_gamma   90.00
#
_symmetry.space_group_name_H-M   'P 1'
#
loop_
_entity.id
_entity.type
_entity.pdbx_description
1 polymer ?
#
loop_
_entity_poly.entity_id
_entity_poly.type
_entity_poly.pdbx_seq_one_letter_code
_entity_poly.pdbx_strand_id
1 'polypeptide(L)'
;SYNMDHRKADVIGHLSGGQARKVAVLTGLIPAMVSASPTLVLLDEPDAGLDDHAIDSLIGQITSLAAAGHGFLIASHNPKIQSIATKLHDLSTTVEGVPNDAKPWTALGSKVQPGNTLFRTGHRYASSTHSGLARNGIVSMMVLGCLLALGDPANLPAGLWMTGAILAPAFASGLVGDPTTHLLRENRAVDWWRAQAQRTPAATGLGLMVGTMVTVAASYVMLGLVDVYLVAIGALMCEFTMKAVRFLNASTQRLSRPNAVFIRLLLPAFILPWALIVSWAAEL
;
A
#
# COMPACT_ATOMS: atom_id res chain seq x y z
N SER A 1 25.26 11.58 -9.71
CA SER A 1 24.29 10.76 -10.44
C SER A 1 24.51 9.29 -10.11
N TYR A 2 23.46 8.56 -9.74
CA TYR A 2 23.55 7.12 -9.43
C TYR A 2 23.59 6.24 -10.69
N ASN A 3 23.75 6.85 -11.85
CA ASN A 3 23.76 6.16 -13.16
C ASN A 3 22.53 5.26 -13.39
N MET A 4 21.34 5.73 -13.00
CA MET A 4 20.07 4.97 -13.10
C MET A 4 19.14 5.50 -14.19
N ASP A 5 19.56 6.51 -14.97
CA ASP A 5 18.70 7.17 -15.96
C ASP A 5 18.13 6.22 -17.03
N HIS A 6 18.93 5.22 -17.41
CA HIS A 6 18.54 4.21 -18.39
C HIS A 6 17.49 3.18 -17.85
N ARG A 7 17.20 3.22 -16.56
CA ARG A 7 16.26 2.32 -15.87
C ARG A 7 14.97 2.99 -15.39
N LYS A 8 14.72 4.22 -15.83
CA LYS A 8 13.54 4.99 -15.37
C LYS A 8 12.18 4.33 -15.61
N ALA A 9 12.09 3.49 -16.64
CA ALA A 9 10.86 2.78 -17.00
C ALA A 9 10.75 1.37 -16.38
N ASP A 10 11.80 0.91 -15.70
CA ASP A 10 11.84 -0.45 -15.16
C ASP A 10 11.02 -0.56 -13.88
N VAL A 11 10.42 -1.72 -13.69
CA VAL A 11 9.76 -2.08 -12.44
C VAL A 11 10.83 -2.44 -11.40
N ILE A 12 10.67 -1.98 -10.15
CA ILE A 12 11.65 -2.18 -9.07
C ILE A 12 12.04 -3.67 -8.91
N GLY A 13 11.08 -4.58 -9.10
CA GLY A 13 11.32 -6.03 -9.04
C GLY A 13 12.26 -6.58 -10.12
N HIS A 14 12.55 -5.82 -11.18
CA HIS A 14 13.48 -6.20 -12.26
C HIS A 14 14.88 -5.61 -12.08
N LEU A 15 15.07 -4.81 -11.01
CA LEU A 15 16.37 -4.22 -10.70
C LEU A 15 17.26 -5.23 -9.97
N SER A 16 18.56 -5.14 -10.22
CA SER A 16 19.55 -5.88 -9.39
C SER A 16 19.50 -5.39 -7.94
N GLY A 17 19.98 -6.18 -7.00
CA GLY A 17 19.99 -5.82 -5.57
C GLY A 17 20.65 -4.46 -5.30
N GLY A 18 21.79 -4.16 -5.93
CA GLY A 18 22.45 -2.87 -5.82
C GLY A 18 21.65 -1.72 -6.46
N GLN A 19 20.99 -1.96 -7.59
CA GLN A 19 20.11 -0.96 -8.22
C GLN A 19 18.87 -0.67 -7.37
N ALA A 20 18.23 -1.71 -6.84
CA ALA A 20 17.09 -1.56 -5.93
C ALA A 20 17.50 -0.79 -4.66
N ARG A 21 18.71 -1.03 -4.14
CA ARG A 21 19.24 -0.28 -2.98
C ARG A 21 19.46 1.19 -3.32
N LYS A 22 20.03 1.53 -4.49
CA LYS A 22 20.16 2.93 -4.96
C LYS A 22 18.81 3.64 -4.99
N VAL A 23 17.77 2.98 -5.50
CA VAL A 23 16.40 3.53 -5.52
C VAL A 23 15.85 3.70 -4.10
N ALA A 24 16.06 2.74 -3.21
CA ALA A 24 15.59 2.82 -1.83
C ALA A 24 16.22 4.02 -1.08
N VAL A 25 17.53 4.21 -1.21
CA VAL A 25 18.25 5.36 -0.62
C VAL A 25 17.74 6.67 -1.18
N LEU A 26 17.60 6.80 -2.51
CA LEU A 26 17.03 7.99 -3.15
C LEU A 26 15.62 8.29 -2.63
N THR A 27 14.78 7.27 -2.52
CA THR A 27 13.42 7.42 -2.00
C THR A 27 13.41 7.96 -0.58
N GLY A 28 14.37 7.56 0.26
CA GLY A 28 14.54 8.08 1.62
C GLY A 28 14.93 9.58 1.64
N LEU A 29 15.64 10.06 0.63
CA LEU A 29 16.07 11.46 0.52
C LEU A 29 15.04 12.38 -0.11
N ILE A 30 14.09 11.86 -0.91
CA ILE A 30 13.08 12.67 -1.61
C ILE A 30 12.36 13.66 -0.69
N PRO A 31 11.92 13.30 0.54
CA PRO A 31 11.24 14.25 1.41
C PRO A 31 12.05 15.50 1.70
N ALA A 32 13.35 15.34 1.99
CA ALA A 32 14.25 16.48 2.20
C ALA A 32 14.53 17.25 0.90
N MET A 33 14.61 16.56 -0.25
CA MET A 33 14.84 17.20 -1.55
C MET A 33 13.70 18.12 -2.00
N VAL A 34 12.45 17.79 -1.63
CA VAL A 34 11.26 18.56 -2.05
C VAL A 34 10.79 19.55 -0.99
N SER A 35 11.21 19.40 0.25
CA SER A 35 10.80 20.27 1.36
C SER A 35 11.60 21.55 1.39
N ALA A 36 10.90 22.68 1.53
CA ALA A 36 11.53 23.96 1.86
C ALA A 36 11.75 24.16 3.38
N SER A 37 11.18 23.29 4.20
CA SER A 37 11.33 23.34 5.65
C SER A 37 12.34 22.29 6.13
N PRO A 38 13.10 22.58 7.21
CA PRO A 38 14.01 21.62 7.80
C PRO A 38 13.29 20.29 8.10
N THR A 39 13.90 19.18 7.72
CA THR A 39 13.41 17.81 7.96
C THR A 39 14.51 16.99 8.60
N LEU A 40 14.15 16.00 9.41
CA LEU A 40 15.06 14.98 9.93
C LEU A 40 14.99 13.74 9.04
N VAL A 41 16.14 13.33 8.52
CA VAL A 41 16.30 12.12 7.71
C VAL A 41 17.03 11.06 8.52
N LEU A 42 16.47 9.87 8.60
CA LEU A 42 17.06 8.72 9.28
C LEU A 42 17.52 7.72 8.23
N LEU A 43 18.82 7.38 8.22
CA LEU A 43 19.40 6.43 7.28
C LEU A 43 20.11 5.33 8.07
N ASP A 44 19.75 4.08 7.79
CA ASP A 44 20.37 2.90 8.38
C ASP A 44 21.14 2.16 7.28
N GLU A 45 22.47 2.10 7.45
CA GLU A 45 23.43 1.54 6.49
C GLU A 45 23.14 1.94 5.02
N PRO A 46 23.05 3.25 4.71
CA PRO A 46 22.64 3.68 3.37
C PRO A 46 23.67 3.33 2.28
N ASP A 47 24.89 3.02 2.67
CA ASP A 47 26.01 2.61 1.82
C ASP A 47 26.03 1.10 1.52
N ALA A 48 25.29 0.28 2.27
CA ALA A 48 25.29 -1.17 2.08
C ALA A 48 24.89 -1.57 0.65
N GLY A 49 25.81 -2.25 -0.05
CA GLY A 49 25.58 -2.70 -1.43
C GLY A 49 25.64 -1.60 -2.51
N LEU A 50 26.12 -0.41 -2.18
CA LEU A 50 26.44 0.65 -3.12
C LEU A 50 27.88 0.52 -3.62
N ASP A 51 28.12 0.90 -4.89
CA ASP A 51 29.47 1.09 -5.42
C ASP A 51 30.05 2.45 -4.96
N ASP A 52 31.37 2.62 -5.06
CA ASP A 52 32.06 3.83 -4.62
C ASP A 52 31.50 5.12 -5.24
N HIS A 53 31.15 5.09 -6.54
CA HIS A 53 30.57 6.23 -7.23
C HIS A 53 29.18 6.59 -6.66
N ALA A 54 28.37 5.60 -6.31
CA ALA A 54 27.08 5.83 -5.67
C ALA A 54 27.24 6.36 -4.24
N ILE A 55 28.24 5.90 -3.49
CA ILE A 55 28.59 6.42 -2.16
C ILE A 55 29.00 7.88 -2.25
N ASP A 56 29.88 8.24 -3.19
CA ASP A 56 30.30 9.64 -3.40
C ASP A 56 29.11 10.54 -3.80
N SER A 57 28.19 10.02 -4.63
CA SER A 57 26.95 10.72 -4.98
C SER A 57 26.01 10.90 -3.78
N LEU A 58 25.91 9.89 -2.91
CA LEU A 58 25.13 9.95 -1.67
C LEU A 58 25.70 10.99 -0.71
N ILE A 59 27.01 10.99 -0.50
CA ILE A 59 27.72 11.97 0.31
C ILE A 59 27.44 13.38 -0.17
N GLY A 60 27.58 13.64 -1.48
CA GLY A 60 27.29 14.94 -2.06
C GLY A 60 25.84 15.40 -1.85
N GLN A 61 24.89 14.49 -1.89
CA GLN A 61 23.49 14.80 -1.60
C GLN A 61 23.24 15.10 -0.11
N ILE A 62 23.77 14.25 0.78
CA ILE A 62 23.65 14.45 2.23
C ILE A 62 24.25 15.80 2.65
N THR A 63 25.45 16.10 2.21
CA THR A 63 26.14 17.36 2.55
C THR A 63 25.40 18.59 2.02
N SER A 64 24.88 18.51 0.79
CA SER A 64 24.10 19.60 0.18
C SER A 64 22.76 19.83 0.90
N LEU A 65 22.06 18.75 1.27
CA LEU A 65 20.80 18.83 2.03
C LEU A 65 21.05 19.30 3.48
N ALA A 66 22.13 18.85 4.11
CA ALA A 66 22.52 19.34 5.44
C ALA A 66 22.84 20.84 5.42
N ALA A 67 23.54 21.32 4.39
CA ALA A 67 23.81 22.76 4.19
C ALA A 67 22.52 23.57 3.94
N ALA A 68 21.46 22.94 3.46
CA ALA A 68 20.13 23.56 3.34
C ALA A 68 19.33 23.54 4.66
N GLY A 69 19.88 23.03 5.73
CA GLY A 69 19.28 23.01 7.07
C GLY A 69 18.55 21.72 7.43
N HIS A 70 18.63 20.67 6.60
CA HIS A 70 18.07 19.36 6.97
C HIS A 70 18.97 18.62 7.94
N GLY A 71 18.39 17.94 8.93
CA GLY A 71 19.10 17.09 9.88
C GLY A 71 19.24 15.65 9.37
N PHE A 72 20.39 15.02 9.66
CA PHE A 72 20.63 13.62 9.33
C PHE A 72 21.06 12.86 10.57
N LEU A 73 20.46 11.68 10.75
CA LEU A 73 20.95 10.68 11.70
C LEU A 73 21.25 9.42 10.88
N ILE A 74 22.53 9.06 10.81
CA ILE A 74 23.01 8.00 9.92
C ILE A 74 23.76 6.96 10.76
N ALA A 75 23.31 5.70 10.68
CA ALA A 75 24.11 4.56 11.14
C ALA A 75 24.90 4.03 9.93
N SER A 76 26.22 4.07 10.00
CA SER A 76 27.11 3.53 8.94
C SER A 76 28.47 3.17 9.49
N HIS A 77 29.03 2.09 8.95
CA HIS A 77 30.42 1.70 9.19
C HIS A 77 31.39 2.23 8.13
N ASN A 78 30.90 2.95 7.12
CA ASN A 78 31.72 3.43 6.01
C ASN A 78 32.50 4.69 6.41
N PRO A 79 33.84 4.66 6.34
CA PRO A 79 34.70 5.80 6.73
C PRO A 79 34.39 7.08 5.92
N LYS A 80 34.02 6.96 4.64
CA LYS A 80 33.65 8.11 3.79
C LYS A 80 32.38 8.82 4.32
N ILE A 81 31.39 8.06 4.79
CA ILE A 81 30.16 8.64 5.37
C ILE A 81 30.45 9.21 6.76
N GLN A 82 31.27 8.54 7.55
CA GLN A 82 31.70 9.04 8.87
C GLN A 82 32.44 10.37 8.75
N SER A 83 33.27 10.55 7.71
CA SER A 83 34.05 11.77 7.51
C SER A 83 33.25 13.04 7.30
N ILE A 84 31.99 12.96 6.90
CA ILE A 84 31.09 14.11 6.72
C ILE A 84 30.22 14.41 7.93
N ALA A 85 30.32 13.61 8.99
CA ALA A 85 29.54 13.79 10.18
C ALA A 85 30.00 15.03 10.98
N THR A 86 29.06 15.91 11.36
CA THR A 86 29.32 17.01 12.28
C THR A 86 29.48 16.53 13.72
N LYS A 87 28.86 15.39 14.07
CA LYS A 87 29.09 14.65 15.32
C LYS A 87 29.09 13.16 15.02
N LEU A 88 30.10 12.48 15.49
CA LEU A 88 30.19 11.03 15.43
C LEU A 88 29.94 10.47 16.85
N HIS A 89 28.93 9.61 16.96
CA HIS A 89 28.63 8.87 18.17
C HIS A 89 29.04 7.41 17.98
N ASP A 90 30.15 7.04 18.55
CA ASP A 90 30.45 5.64 18.83
C ASP A 90 29.74 5.28 20.16
N LEU A 91 29.32 4.05 20.35
CA LEU A 91 28.72 3.59 21.62
C LEU A 91 29.70 3.74 22.82
N SER A 92 30.96 3.91 22.55
CA SER A 92 32.02 4.11 23.56
C SER A 92 32.48 5.58 23.70
N THR A 93 32.48 6.39 22.65
CA THR A 93 33.06 7.74 22.65
C THR A 93 32.28 8.68 21.71
N THR A 94 32.29 9.99 22.02
CA THR A 94 31.73 11.03 21.14
C THR A 94 32.90 11.84 20.55
N VAL A 95 32.96 11.92 19.22
CA VAL A 95 33.96 12.69 18.47
C VAL A 95 33.27 13.82 17.72
N GLU A 96 33.78 15.05 17.84
CA GLU A 96 33.29 16.18 17.02
C GLU A 96 33.81 16.06 15.60
N GLY A 97 32.90 16.29 14.61
CA GLY A 97 33.22 16.19 13.20
C GLY A 97 33.61 17.52 12.55
N VAL A 98 33.82 17.50 11.26
CA VAL A 98 34.23 18.66 10.44
C VAL A 98 33.03 19.52 10.01
N PRO A 99 33.17 20.86 9.96
CA PRO A 99 32.15 21.76 9.40
C PRO A 99 31.83 21.42 7.95
N ASN A 100 30.57 21.61 7.56
CA ASN A 100 30.11 21.33 6.21
C ASN A 100 30.12 22.62 5.35
N ASP A 101 31.02 22.68 4.38
CA ASP A 101 31.17 23.80 3.43
C ASP A 101 30.43 23.55 2.10
N ALA A 102 29.57 22.55 1.99
CA ALA A 102 28.85 22.23 0.77
C ALA A 102 27.83 23.31 0.40
N LYS A 103 27.60 23.47 -0.91
CA LYS A 103 26.58 24.37 -1.42
C LYS A 103 25.19 23.89 -0.98
N PRO A 104 24.36 24.78 -0.38
CA PRO A 104 23.02 24.43 0.05
C PRO A 104 22.16 23.90 -1.10
N TRP A 105 21.38 22.86 -0.80
CA TRP A 105 20.39 22.32 -1.73
C TRP A 105 19.25 23.33 -1.96
N THR A 106 18.85 23.52 -3.20
CA THR A 106 17.64 24.29 -3.51
C THR A 106 16.45 23.33 -3.56
N ALA A 107 15.45 23.56 -2.72
CA ALA A 107 14.25 22.73 -2.66
C ALA A 107 13.56 22.67 -4.03
N LEU A 108 13.27 21.47 -4.50
CA LEU A 108 12.61 21.23 -5.80
C LEU A 108 11.16 21.73 -5.82
N GLY A 109 10.61 22.05 -4.67
CA GLY A 109 9.23 22.50 -4.50
C GLY A 109 8.22 21.41 -4.86
N SER A 110 7.21 21.24 -4.03
CA SER A 110 6.08 20.38 -4.37
C SER A 110 4.90 21.26 -4.76
N LYS A 111 4.49 21.23 -6.02
CA LYS A 111 3.26 21.88 -6.50
C LYS A 111 2.00 21.11 -6.10
N VAL A 112 2.15 20.06 -5.31
CA VAL A 112 1.09 19.07 -5.08
C VAL A 112 0.44 19.30 -3.73
N GLN A 113 -0.85 19.64 -3.72
CA GLN A 113 -1.65 19.72 -2.50
C GLN A 113 -1.94 18.31 -1.95
N PRO A 114 -1.65 18.03 -0.66
CA PRO A 114 -1.70 16.66 -0.09
C PRO A 114 -3.04 15.93 -0.24
N GLY A 115 -4.17 16.61 -0.11
CA GLY A 115 -5.50 15.99 -0.11
C GLY A 115 -5.90 15.36 -1.46
N ASN A 116 -5.80 16.11 -2.54
CA ASN A 116 -6.14 15.63 -3.88
C ASN A 116 -5.13 14.61 -4.42
N THR A 117 -3.90 14.66 -3.93
CA THR A 117 -2.83 13.74 -4.35
C THR A 117 -3.04 12.35 -3.81
N LEU A 118 -3.42 12.20 -2.54
CA LEU A 118 -3.62 10.89 -1.94
C LEU A 118 -4.73 10.12 -2.62
N PHE A 119 -5.83 10.79 -2.96
CA PHE A 119 -6.92 10.21 -3.72
C PHE A 119 -6.46 9.79 -5.13
N ARG A 120 -5.86 10.70 -5.87
CA ARG A 120 -5.33 10.42 -7.22
C ARG A 120 -4.28 9.32 -7.21
N THR A 121 -3.38 9.32 -6.23
CA THR A 121 -2.35 8.28 -6.07
C THR A 121 -2.98 6.94 -5.75
N GLY A 122 -4.00 6.88 -4.89
CA GLY A 122 -4.75 5.66 -4.59
C GLY A 122 -5.39 5.06 -5.83
N HIS A 123 -6.12 5.87 -6.61
CA HIS A 123 -6.73 5.42 -7.86
C HIS A 123 -5.71 5.03 -8.92
N ARG A 124 -4.60 5.77 -9.03
CA ARG A 124 -3.50 5.46 -9.93
C ARG A 124 -2.82 4.13 -9.58
N TYR A 125 -2.62 3.84 -8.29
CA TYR A 125 -2.13 2.54 -7.84
C TYR A 125 -3.13 1.43 -8.11
N ALA A 126 -4.42 1.62 -7.82
CA ALA A 126 -5.45 0.64 -8.13
C ALA A 126 -5.52 0.34 -9.62
N SER A 127 -5.44 1.36 -10.50
CA SER A 127 -5.47 1.19 -11.95
C SER A 127 -4.17 0.60 -12.52
N SER A 128 -3.01 0.90 -11.93
CA SER A 128 -1.73 0.30 -12.35
C SER A 128 -1.60 -1.17 -11.96
N THR A 129 -2.36 -1.63 -10.98
CA THR A 129 -2.45 -3.04 -10.57
C THR A 129 -3.60 -3.74 -11.28
N HIS A 130 -3.59 -3.76 -12.64
CA HIS A 130 -4.57 -4.53 -13.42
C HIS A 130 -4.72 -5.97 -12.93
N SER A 131 -3.62 -6.61 -12.53
CA SER A 131 -3.64 -7.92 -11.89
C SER A 131 -4.40 -7.95 -10.56
N GLY A 132 -4.39 -6.85 -9.80
CA GLY A 132 -5.13 -6.75 -8.53
C GLY A 132 -6.63 -6.68 -8.74
N LEU A 133 -7.12 -5.84 -9.66
CA LEU A 133 -8.54 -5.75 -10.01
C LEU A 133 -9.02 -7.02 -10.70
N ALA A 134 -8.22 -7.58 -11.63
CA ALA A 134 -8.52 -8.87 -12.27
C ALA A 134 -8.64 -9.99 -11.22
N ARG A 135 -7.77 -10.03 -10.22
CA ARG A 135 -7.84 -10.98 -9.13
C ARG A 135 -9.16 -10.90 -8.37
N ASN A 136 -9.64 -9.69 -8.05
CA ASN A 136 -10.93 -9.51 -7.40
C ASN A 136 -12.07 -10.06 -8.26
N GLY A 137 -12.06 -9.80 -9.56
CA GLY A 137 -13.04 -10.34 -10.51
C GLY A 137 -12.96 -11.85 -10.65
N ILE A 138 -11.76 -12.41 -10.76
CA ILE A 138 -11.54 -13.87 -10.87
C ILE A 138 -12.06 -14.58 -9.62
N VAL A 139 -11.71 -14.11 -8.42
CA VAL A 139 -12.19 -14.69 -7.17
C VAL A 139 -13.71 -14.62 -7.08
N SER A 140 -14.32 -13.52 -7.49
CA SER A 140 -15.78 -13.37 -7.51
C SER A 140 -16.44 -14.37 -8.44
N MET A 141 -15.91 -14.54 -9.65
CA MET A 141 -16.42 -15.52 -10.62
C MET A 141 -16.20 -16.97 -10.16
N MET A 142 -15.07 -17.26 -9.55
CA MET A 142 -14.82 -18.59 -8.97
C MET A 142 -15.82 -18.91 -7.85
N VAL A 143 -16.10 -17.96 -6.95
CA VAL A 143 -17.07 -18.18 -5.88
C VAL A 143 -18.46 -18.42 -6.45
N LEU A 144 -18.89 -17.63 -7.44
CA LEU A 144 -20.18 -17.85 -8.10
C LEU A 144 -20.22 -19.23 -8.80
N GLY A 145 -19.16 -19.57 -9.55
CA GLY A 145 -19.06 -20.87 -10.21
C GLY A 145 -19.08 -22.05 -9.23
N CYS A 146 -18.37 -21.94 -8.10
CA CYS A 146 -18.41 -22.95 -7.05
C CYS A 146 -19.80 -23.09 -6.43
N LEU A 147 -20.49 -21.97 -6.16
CA LEU A 147 -21.87 -22.01 -5.64
C LEU A 147 -22.83 -22.69 -6.61
N LEU A 148 -22.71 -22.38 -7.91
CA LEU A 148 -23.56 -23.00 -8.94
C LEU A 148 -23.26 -24.49 -9.15
N ALA A 149 -21.99 -24.90 -9.02
CA ALA A 149 -21.58 -26.27 -9.26
C ALA A 149 -21.76 -27.20 -8.05
N LEU A 150 -21.57 -26.67 -6.83
CA LEU A 150 -21.52 -27.47 -5.60
C LEU A 150 -22.70 -27.20 -4.65
N GLY A 151 -23.41 -26.09 -4.86
CA GLY A 151 -24.55 -25.74 -4.03
C GLY A 151 -25.75 -26.65 -4.33
N ASP A 152 -26.40 -27.12 -3.28
CA ASP A 152 -27.66 -27.85 -3.38
C ASP A 152 -28.81 -26.93 -2.93
N PRO A 153 -29.54 -26.32 -3.86
CA PRO A 153 -30.64 -25.44 -3.53
C PRO A 153 -31.81 -26.16 -2.83
N ALA A 154 -31.87 -27.50 -2.90
CA ALA A 154 -32.97 -28.27 -2.29
C ALA A 154 -32.98 -28.22 -0.76
N ASN A 155 -31.83 -27.97 -0.14
CA ASN A 155 -31.66 -27.92 1.31
C ASN A 155 -31.80 -26.54 1.94
N LEU A 156 -32.01 -25.49 1.14
CA LEU A 156 -32.15 -24.11 1.61
C LEU A 156 -33.43 -23.48 1.09
N PRO A 157 -34.04 -22.54 1.83
CA PRO A 157 -35.13 -21.70 1.28
C PRO A 157 -34.68 -21.03 -0.02
N ALA A 158 -35.51 -21.10 -1.06
CA ALA A 158 -35.16 -20.65 -2.40
C ALA A 158 -34.70 -19.16 -2.42
N GLY A 159 -35.36 -18.29 -1.65
CA GLY A 159 -34.97 -16.89 -1.50
C GLY A 159 -33.58 -16.72 -0.87
N LEU A 160 -33.29 -17.46 0.19
CA LEU A 160 -32.02 -17.39 0.88
C LEU A 160 -30.86 -17.89 0.01
N TRP A 161 -31.06 -18.98 -0.73
CA TRP A 161 -30.08 -19.48 -1.69
C TRP A 161 -29.79 -18.47 -2.78
N MET A 162 -30.82 -17.94 -3.41
CA MET A 162 -30.70 -16.98 -4.52
C MET A 162 -29.99 -15.71 -4.08
N THR A 163 -30.43 -15.10 -2.99
CA THR A 163 -29.82 -13.89 -2.42
C THR A 163 -28.37 -14.15 -2.01
N GLY A 164 -28.10 -15.27 -1.38
CA GLY A 164 -26.74 -15.68 -0.98
C GLY A 164 -25.81 -15.83 -2.19
N ALA A 165 -26.28 -16.49 -3.26
CA ALA A 165 -25.49 -16.68 -4.47
C ALA A 165 -25.20 -15.35 -5.20
N ILE A 166 -26.13 -14.40 -5.20
CA ILE A 166 -25.95 -13.08 -5.80
C ILE A 166 -24.97 -12.20 -4.99
N LEU A 167 -25.04 -12.26 -3.66
CA LEU A 167 -24.19 -11.40 -2.80
C LEU A 167 -22.82 -11.97 -2.49
N ALA A 168 -22.64 -13.31 -2.54
CA ALA A 168 -21.38 -13.97 -2.22
C ALA A 168 -20.17 -13.48 -3.05
N PRO A 169 -20.28 -13.24 -4.37
CA PRO A 169 -19.18 -12.70 -5.17
C PRO A 169 -18.69 -11.33 -4.69
N ALA A 170 -19.59 -10.44 -4.29
CA ALA A 170 -19.25 -9.12 -3.77
C ALA A 170 -18.53 -9.22 -2.42
N PHE A 171 -18.98 -10.09 -1.54
CA PHE A 171 -18.33 -10.36 -0.27
C PHE A 171 -16.94 -10.96 -0.47
N ALA A 172 -16.80 -11.96 -1.34
CA ALA A 172 -15.52 -12.58 -1.67
C ALA A 172 -14.53 -11.57 -2.26
N SER A 173 -14.98 -10.71 -3.17
CA SER A 173 -14.18 -9.61 -3.71
C SER A 173 -13.72 -8.64 -2.61
N GLY A 174 -14.59 -8.33 -1.67
CA GLY A 174 -14.25 -7.52 -0.49
C GLY A 174 -13.16 -8.15 0.38
N LEU A 175 -13.22 -9.47 0.60
CA LEU A 175 -12.23 -10.22 1.36
C LEU A 175 -10.84 -10.25 0.68
N VAL A 176 -10.78 -10.25 -0.64
CA VAL A 176 -9.50 -10.10 -1.38
C VAL A 176 -8.83 -8.77 -1.04
N GLY A 177 -9.61 -7.76 -0.73
CA GLY A 177 -9.15 -6.47 -0.28
C GLY A 177 -8.76 -5.51 -1.41
N ASP A 178 -8.33 -4.34 -1.01
CA ASP A 178 -7.92 -3.25 -1.89
C ASP A 178 -6.50 -3.50 -2.43
N PRO A 179 -6.29 -3.49 -3.77
CA PRO A 179 -4.97 -3.64 -4.38
C PRO A 179 -3.92 -2.66 -3.85
N THR A 180 -4.32 -1.42 -3.50
CA THR A 180 -3.39 -0.42 -2.95
C THR A 180 -2.84 -0.82 -1.60
N THR A 181 -3.64 -1.50 -0.77
CA THR A 181 -3.21 -2.00 0.54
C THR A 181 -2.12 -3.05 0.40
N HIS A 182 -2.24 -3.95 -0.56
CA HIS A 182 -1.22 -4.97 -0.84
C HIS A 182 0.07 -4.32 -1.34
N LEU A 183 -0.03 -3.40 -2.30
CA LEU A 183 1.12 -2.69 -2.86
C LEU A 183 1.89 -1.90 -1.79
N LEU A 184 1.17 -1.15 -0.96
CA LEU A 184 1.78 -0.37 0.12
C LEU A 184 2.47 -1.26 1.15
N ARG A 185 1.90 -2.44 1.44
CA ARG A 185 2.47 -3.42 2.35
C ARG A 185 3.72 -4.07 1.78
N GLU A 186 3.68 -4.53 0.54
CA GLU A 186 4.81 -5.17 -0.14
C GLU A 186 6.02 -4.23 -0.22
N ASN A 187 5.78 -2.96 -0.50
CA ASN A 187 6.83 -1.94 -0.58
C ASN A 187 7.18 -1.30 0.78
N ARG A 188 6.61 -1.76 1.89
CA ARG A 188 6.76 -1.17 3.24
C ARG A 188 6.53 0.35 3.27
N ALA A 189 5.69 0.85 2.38
CA ALA A 189 5.49 2.28 2.16
C ALA A 189 4.44 2.92 3.09
N VAL A 190 3.74 2.15 3.91
CA VAL A 190 2.64 2.66 4.77
C VAL A 190 3.15 3.69 5.78
N ASP A 191 4.25 3.38 6.47
CA ASP A 191 4.78 4.28 7.50
C ASP A 191 5.40 5.52 6.87
N TRP A 192 6.03 5.39 5.71
CA TRP A 192 6.51 6.52 4.93
C TRP A 192 5.37 7.48 4.56
N TRP A 193 4.26 6.97 4.01
CA TRP A 193 3.10 7.79 3.68
C TRP A 193 2.48 8.45 4.90
N ARG A 194 2.40 7.74 6.04
CA ARG A 194 1.92 8.30 7.29
C ARG A 194 2.79 9.44 7.81
N ALA A 195 4.10 9.29 7.72
CA ALA A 195 5.04 10.33 8.12
C ALA A 195 4.91 11.59 7.25
N GLN A 196 4.71 11.44 5.94
CA GLN A 196 4.63 12.55 5.00
C GLN A 196 3.26 13.25 4.98
N ALA A 197 2.18 12.50 4.99
CA ALA A 197 0.83 13.01 4.74
C ALA A 197 -0.16 12.72 5.88
N GLN A 198 0.28 12.11 6.97
CA GLN A 198 -0.54 11.60 8.07
C GLN A 198 -1.63 10.59 7.64
N ARG A 199 -1.74 10.29 6.37
CA ARG A 199 -2.68 9.36 5.75
C ARG A 199 -1.99 8.53 4.68
N THR A 200 -2.54 7.36 4.39
CA THR A 200 -2.09 6.50 3.30
C THR A 200 -2.97 6.70 2.07
N PRO A 201 -2.40 6.60 0.84
CA PRO A 201 -3.21 6.57 -0.37
C PRO A 201 -4.29 5.49 -0.30
N ALA A 202 -5.48 5.79 -0.80
CA ALA A 202 -6.58 4.85 -0.88
C ALA A 202 -7.39 5.09 -2.15
N ALA A 203 -7.81 4.03 -2.80
CA ALA A 203 -8.81 4.08 -3.84
C ALA A 203 -10.21 4.08 -3.19
N THR A 204 -10.64 5.25 -2.68
CA THR A 204 -11.96 5.38 -2.05
C THR A 204 -13.06 5.09 -3.07
N GLY A 205 -14.05 4.29 -2.66
CA GLY A 205 -15.16 3.88 -3.54
C GLY A 205 -14.83 2.74 -4.50
N LEU A 206 -13.61 2.20 -4.47
CA LEU A 206 -13.25 1.05 -5.30
C LEU A 206 -14.14 -0.16 -5.00
N GLY A 207 -14.41 -0.44 -3.74
CA GLY A 207 -15.29 -1.53 -3.32
C GLY A 207 -16.74 -1.33 -3.80
N LEU A 208 -17.24 -0.07 -3.80
CA LEU A 208 -18.54 0.23 -4.38
C LEU A 208 -18.57 -0.11 -5.87
N MET A 209 -17.55 0.33 -6.63
CA MET A 209 -17.49 0.06 -8.07
C MET A 209 -17.39 -1.44 -8.36
N VAL A 210 -16.45 -2.14 -7.74
CA VAL A 210 -16.26 -3.58 -7.94
C VAL A 210 -17.48 -4.36 -7.47
N GLY A 211 -18.02 -4.05 -6.29
CA GLY A 211 -19.21 -4.67 -5.73
C GLY A 211 -20.42 -4.51 -6.64
N THR A 212 -20.64 -3.30 -7.19
CA THR A 212 -21.70 -3.06 -8.19
C THR A 212 -21.52 -3.96 -9.40
N MET A 213 -20.33 -3.97 -10.00
CA MET A 213 -20.07 -4.76 -11.22
C MET A 213 -20.28 -6.26 -11.00
N VAL A 214 -19.75 -6.82 -9.92
CA VAL A 214 -19.86 -8.27 -9.66
C VAL A 214 -21.27 -8.66 -9.25
N THR A 215 -22.01 -7.80 -8.52
CA THR A 215 -23.39 -8.10 -8.12
C THR A 215 -24.35 -7.97 -9.31
N VAL A 216 -24.14 -7.00 -10.21
CA VAL A 216 -24.89 -6.92 -11.47
C VAL A 216 -24.70 -8.18 -12.28
N ALA A 217 -23.46 -8.64 -12.46
CA ALA A 217 -23.15 -9.86 -13.18
C ALA A 217 -23.82 -11.09 -12.53
N ALA A 218 -23.70 -11.23 -11.19
CA ALA A 218 -24.29 -12.33 -10.46
C ALA A 218 -25.83 -12.31 -10.51
N SER A 219 -26.47 -11.13 -10.36
CA SER A 219 -27.90 -10.96 -10.46
C SER A 219 -28.42 -11.37 -11.85
N TYR A 220 -27.73 -10.90 -12.91
CA TYR A 220 -28.09 -11.27 -14.27
C TYR A 220 -27.97 -12.78 -14.54
N VAL A 221 -26.90 -13.42 -14.05
CA VAL A 221 -26.68 -14.86 -14.21
C VAL A 221 -27.73 -15.68 -13.46
N MET A 222 -28.12 -15.23 -12.25
CA MET A 222 -29.03 -15.99 -11.38
C MET A 222 -30.51 -15.73 -11.68
N LEU A 223 -30.88 -14.49 -12.04
CA LEU A 223 -32.29 -14.07 -12.20
C LEU A 223 -32.66 -13.75 -13.64
N GLY A 224 -31.69 -13.62 -14.56
CA GLY A 224 -31.94 -13.09 -15.91
C GLY A 224 -32.25 -11.58 -15.96
N LEU A 225 -32.26 -10.92 -14.81
CA LEU A 225 -32.51 -9.48 -14.66
C LEU A 225 -31.59 -8.89 -13.56
N VAL A 226 -31.48 -7.57 -13.50
CA VAL A 226 -30.68 -6.87 -12.50
C VAL A 226 -31.60 -6.38 -11.38
N ASP A 227 -31.41 -6.91 -10.19
CA ASP A 227 -32.07 -6.45 -8.98
C ASP A 227 -31.29 -5.28 -8.36
N VAL A 228 -31.86 -4.09 -8.41
CA VAL A 228 -31.20 -2.85 -7.96
C VAL A 228 -30.94 -2.84 -6.44
N TYR A 229 -31.82 -3.44 -5.66
CA TYR A 229 -31.66 -3.52 -4.21
C TYR A 229 -30.47 -4.43 -3.83
N LEU A 230 -30.40 -5.61 -4.43
CA LEU A 230 -29.29 -6.53 -4.22
C LEU A 230 -27.97 -5.93 -4.72
N VAL A 231 -27.98 -5.19 -5.82
CA VAL A 231 -26.78 -4.48 -6.31
C VAL A 231 -26.33 -3.42 -5.32
N ALA A 232 -27.23 -2.63 -4.74
CA ALA A 232 -26.89 -1.64 -3.73
C ALA A 232 -26.30 -2.30 -2.46
N ILE A 233 -26.92 -3.38 -1.98
CA ILE A 233 -26.45 -4.15 -0.82
C ILE A 233 -25.06 -4.74 -1.13
N GLY A 234 -24.86 -5.39 -2.26
CA GLY A 234 -23.59 -5.98 -2.66
C GLY A 234 -22.47 -4.95 -2.79
N ALA A 235 -22.76 -3.78 -3.37
CA ALA A 235 -21.80 -2.67 -3.47
C ALA A 235 -21.33 -2.20 -2.07
N LEU A 236 -22.29 -1.93 -1.17
CA LEU A 236 -21.97 -1.53 0.20
C LEU A 236 -21.19 -2.61 0.95
N MET A 237 -21.62 -3.86 0.85
CA MET A 237 -20.97 -4.98 1.50
C MET A 237 -19.51 -5.16 1.03
N CYS A 238 -19.26 -5.04 -0.27
CA CYS A 238 -17.91 -5.10 -0.83
C CYS A 238 -17.04 -3.95 -0.29
N GLU A 239 -17.54 -2.73 -0.28
CA GLU A 239 -16.81 -1.55 0.23
C GLU A 239 -16.49 -1.69 1.73
N PHE A 240 -17.48 -2.08 2.56
CA PHE A 240 -17.26 -2.29 3.99
C PHE A 240 -16.24 -3.39 4.25
N THR A 241 -16.34 -4.51 3.55
CA THR A 241 -15.41 -5.63 3.68
C THR A 241 -13.99 -5.23 3.26
N MET A 242 -13.84 -4.52 2.14
CA MET A 242 -12.53 -3.98 1.72
C MET A 242 -11.91 -3.04 2.78
N LYS A 243 -12.72 -2.15 3.35
CA LYS A 243 -12.27 -1.24 4.41
C LYS A 243 -11.86 -2.00 5.68
N ALA A 244 -12.62 -3.00 6.08
CA ALA A 244 -12.32 -3.85 7.22
C ALA A 244 -11.01 -4.62 7.01
N VAL A 245 -10.82 -5.25 5.86
CA VAL A 245 -9.57 -5.94 5.49
C VAL A 245 -8.39 -4.96 5.48
N ARG A 246 -8.58 -3.75 4.95
CA ARG A 246 -7.56 -2.70 4.97
C ARG A 246 -7.19 -2.31 6.39
N PHE A 247 -8.17 -2.10 7.27
CA PHE A 247 -7.95 -1.76 8.68
C PHE A 247 -7.17 -2.87 9.41
N LEU A 248 -7.57 -4.13 9.22
CA LEU A 248 -6.87 -5.28 9.79
C LEU A 248 -5.42 -5.38 9.27
N ASN A 249 -5.21 -5.21 7.97
CA ASN A 249 -3.87 -5.23 7.40
C ASN A 249 -3.00 -4.08 7.94
N ALA A 250 -3.57 -2.89 8.12
CA ALA A 250 -2.85 -1.76 8.69
C ALA A 250 -2.49 -1.95 10.18
N SER A 251 -3.37 -2.57 10.96
CA SER A 251 -3.12 -2.86 12.38
C SER A 251 -2.10 -3.98 12.56
N THR A 252 -2.06 -4.98 11.67
CA THR A 252 -1.14 -6.12 11.77
C THR A 252 0.31 -5.81 11.42
N GLN A 253 0.59 -4.69 10.75
CA GLN A 253 1.96 -4.34 10.35
C GLN A 253 2.91 -4.07 11.51
N ARG A 254 2.37 -3.65 12.65
CA ARG A 254 3.13 -3.34 13.87
C ARG A 254 3.18 -4.51 14.87
N LEU A 255 2.52 -5.60 14.56
CA LEU A 255 2.42 -6.75 15.45
C LEU A 255 3.52 -7.77 15.13
N SER A 256 3.90 -8.55 16.15
CA SER A 256 4.71 -9.75 15.94
C SER A 256 4.01 -10.71 14.97
N ARG A 257 4.78 -11.54 14.26
CA ARG A 257 4.22 -12.51 13.29
C ARG A 257 3.08 -13.37 13.85
N PRO A 258 3.18 -13.96 15.07
CA PRO A 258 2.10 -14.76 15.64
C PRO A 258 0.80 -13.96 15.82
N ASN A 259 0.89 -12.74 16.34
CA ASN A 259 -0.28 -11.89 16.58
C ASN A 259 -0.92 -11.42 15.24
N ALA A 260 -0.10 -11.16 14.22
CA ALA A 260 -0.60 -10.84 12.89
C ALA A 260 -1.35 -12.02 12.25
N VAL A 261 -0.89 -13.25 12.45
CA VAL A 261 -1.59 -14.47 12.01
C VAL A 261 -2.91 -14.62 12.75
N PHE A 262 -2.92 -14.45 14.06
CA PHE A 262 -4.15 -14.56 14.88
C PHE A 262 -5.22 -13.56 14.40
N ILE A 263 -4.87 -12.30 14.18
CA ILE A 263 -5.84 -11.31 13.68
C ILE A 263 -6.37 -11.68 12.29
N ARG A 264 -5.55 -12.28 11.42
CA ARG A 264 -6.00 -12.74 10.10
C ARG A 264 -6.98 -13.91 10.19
N LEU A 265 -6.85 -14.75 11.21
CA LEU A 265 -7.82 -15.81 11.50
C LEU A 265 -9.20 -15.27 11.90
N LEU A 266 -9.31 -14.00 12.29
CA LEU A 266 -10.59 -13.33 12.53
C LEU A 266 -11.33 -12.93 11.23
N LEU A 267 -10.65 -12.93 10.06
CA LEU A 267 -11.31 -12.64 8.79
C LEU A 267 -12.55 -13.51 8.52
N PRO A 268 -12.54 -14.82 8.78
CA PRO A 268 -13.74 -15.65 8.69
C PRO A 268 -14.92 -15.18 9.56
N ALA A 269 -14.67 -14.45 10.64
CA ALA A 269 -15.74 -13.92 11.48
C ALA A 269 -16.63 -12.90 10.74
N PHE A 270 -16.15 -12.30 9.64
CA PHE A 270 -16.97 -11.44 8.76
C PHE A 270 -18.08 -12.22 8.04
N ILE A 271 -18.04 -13.55 8.02
CA ILE A 271 -19.12 -14.38 7.48
C ILE A 271 -20.41 -14.17 8.30
N LEU A 272 -20.32 -13.95 9.61
CA LEU A 272 -21.50 -13.75 10.45
C LEU A 272 -22.32 -12.52 10.07
N PRO A 273 -21.78 -11.28 10.02
CA PRO A 273 -22.53 -10.13 9.57
C PRO A 273 -22.98 -10.28 8.09
N TRP A 274 -22.22 -10.96 7.25
CA TRP A 274 -22.64 -11.26 5.89
C TRP A 274 -23.88 -12.18 5.87
N ALA A 275 -23.88 -13.26 6.65
CA ALA A 275 -25.02 -14.17 6.73
C ALA A 275 -26.29 -13.47 7.23
N LEU A 276 -26.18 -12.56 8.20
CA LEU A 276 -27.28 -11.75 8.68
C LEU A 276 -27.83 -10.81 7.59
N ILE A 277 -26.95 -10.17 6.82
CA ILE A 277 -27.36 -9.31 5.71
C ILE A 277 -28.09 -10.12 4.63
N VAL A 278 -27.56 -11.30 4.29
CA VAL A 278 -28.21 -12.18 3.30
C VAL A 278 -29.57 -12.65 3.79
N SER A 279 -29.68 -13.05 5.05
CA SER A 279 -30.96 -13.47 5.64
C SER A 279 -31.99 -12.34 5.60
N TRP A 280 -31.60 -11.15 6.01
CA TRP A 280 -32.46 -9.96 5.96
C TRP A 280 -32.85 -9.60 4.52
N ALA A 281 -31.91 -9.61 3.57
CA ALA A 281 -32.19 -9.29 2.18
C ALA A 281 -33.06 -10.33 1.47
N ALA A 282 -33.10 -11.57 1.95
CA ALA A 282 -33.95 -12.62 1.42
C ALA A 282 -35.42 -12.49 1.87
N GLU A 283 -35.68 -11.68 2.89
CA GLU A 283 -37.03 -11.39 3.41
C GLU A 283 -37.66 -10.16 2.75
N LEU A 284 -36.87 -9.35 2.04
CA LEU A 284 -37.33 -8.18 1.26
C LEU A 284 -37.90 -8.62 -0.07
#